data_11c9e581a8c3586d76a74bd1413490f6
#
_entry.id   11c9e581a8c3586d76a74bd1413490f6
#
_cell.length_a   1.000
_cell.length_b   1.000
_cell.length_c   1.000
_cell.angle_alpha   90.00
_cell.angle_beta   90.00
_cell.angle_gamma   90.00
#
_symmetry.space_group_name_H-M   'P 1'
#
loop_
_entity.id
_entity.type
_entity.pdbx_description
1 polymer ?
#
loop_
_entity_poly.entity_id
_entity_poly.type
_entity_poly.pdbx_seq_one_letter_code
_entity_poly.pdbx_strand_id
1 'polypeptide(L)'
;MSQYTQTSGPRMNVESFNLDHTRVAAPFVRVADRKRLPGGDELVKYDVRFTQPNREHLEMRAVHSIEHLTAELMRNRTDRLIDFGPMGCQTGFYALTLGLEPAEFLPLLEATLHDILGAGEVPAANEVQCGWGANHSLEAAQAAVRGFLAARDEWEVVIPDASPGAPENPGVPGAPKNPAGPGAPGTSGVPADPGARTTLSAPSAPGTHAVPSPEDPADPASPADPEQGDRP
;
A
#
# COMPACT_ATOMS: atom_id res chain seq x y z
N MET A 1 -9.79 15.82 12.28
CA MET A 1 -8.37 16.16 12.57
C MET A 1 -7.82 15.01 13.39
N SER A 2 -6.69 14.42 12.98
CA SER A 2 -6.08 13.30 13.70
C SER A 2 -5.76 13.70 15.14
N GLN A 3 -6.18 12.86 16.11
CA GLN A 3 -5.96 13.11 17.55
C GLN A 3 -4.50 12.83 17.96
N TYR A 4 -3.67 12.37 17.00
CA TYR A 4 -2.31 11.93 17.27
C TYR A 4 -1.33 13.08 17.21
N THR A 5 -0.43 13.10 18.15
CA THR A 5 0.53 14.18 18.43
C THR A 5 1.26 14.61 17.17
N GLN A 6 1.15 15.89 16.84
CA GLN A 6 1.91 16.48 15.75
C GLN A 6 3.37 16.67 16.18
N THR A 7 4.29 16.53 15.23
CA THR A 7 5.67 16.94 15.40
C THR A 7 5.72 18.42 15.77
N SER A 8 6.69 18.86 16.55
CA SER A 8 6.89 20.26 16.92
C SER A 8 7.35 21.18 15.77
N GLY A 9 7.51 20.60 14.58
CA GLY A 9 7.92 21.30 13.35
C GLY A 9 6.76 21.92 12.57
N PRO A 10 7.05 22.60 11.44
CA PRO A 10 6.03 23.11 10.53
C PRO A 10 5.19 21.97 9.98
N ARG A 11 3.88 22.17 9.85
CA ARG A 11 2.96 21.18 9.31
C ARG A 11 3.33 20.84 7.86
N MET A 12 3.56 19.55 7.60
CA MET A 12 3.84 19.03 6.27
C MET A 12 2.53 18.71 5.52
N ASN A 13 2.56 18.75 4.18
CA ASN A 13 1.40 18.43 3.35
C ASN A 13 1.02 16.94 3.41
N VAL A 14 2.01 16.08 3.64
CA VAL A 14 1.80 14.62 3.79
C VAL A 14 1.44 14.32 5.24
N GLU A 15 0.27 13.71 5.45
CA GLU A 15 -0.25 13.47 6.81
C GLU A 15 0.73 12.65 7.66
N SER A 16 1.28 11.57 7.11
CA SER A 16 2.20 10.69 7.84
C SER A 16 3.48 11.38 8.31
N PHE A 17 3.86 12.51 7.72
CA PHE A 17 5.03 13.30 8.17
C PHE A 17 4.72 14.16 9.40
N ASN A 18 3.45 14.30 9.74
CA ASN A 18 3.02 15.03 10.95
C ASN A 18 2.86 14.10 12.16
N LEU A 19 2.97 12.79 11.98
CA LEU A 19 2.97 11.81 13.06
C LEU A 19 4.36 11.75 13.70
N ASP A 20 4.43 11.87 15.02
CA ASP A 20 5.67 11.65 15.75
C ASP A 20 5.98 10.17 15.88
N HIS A 21 6.82 9.67 14.98
CA HIS A 21 7.20 8.24 14.89
C HIS A 21 8.05 7.77 16.09
N THR A 22 8.52 8.65 16.94
CA THR A 22 9.25 8.30 18.18
C THR A 22 8.33 8.01 19.34
N ARG A 23 7.06 8.43 19.26
CA ARG A 23 6.06 8.32 20.32
C ARG A 23 5.02 7.24 20.11
N VAL A 24 4.88 6.74 18.88
CA VAL A 24 3.92 5.66 18.58
C VAL A 24 4.43 4.32 19.12
N ALA A 25 3.52 3.44 19.47
CA ALA A 25 3.81 2.05 19.82
C ALA A 25 3.15 1.12 18.81
N ALA A 26 3.96 0.45 17.99
CA ALA A 26 3.47 -0.58 17.09
C ALA A 26 3.38 -1.94 17.82
N PRO A 27 2.46 -2.83 17.37
CA PRO A 27 1.59 -2.67 16.20
C PRO A 27 0.36 -1.80 16.47
N PHE A 28 -0.14 -1.10 15.43
CA PHE A 28 -1.39 -0.33 15.53
C PHE A 28 -2.11 -0.20 14.18
N VAL A 29 -3.40 0.15 14.24
CA VAL A 29 -4.22 0.56 13.10
C VAL A 29 -4.89 1.88 13.43
N ARG A 30 -4.69 2.90 12.60
CA ARG A 30 -5.32 4.21 12.79
C ARG A 30 -5.88 4.76 11.47
N VAL A 31 -6.86 5.62 11.56
CA VAL A 31 -7.23 6.48 10.43
C VAL A 31 -6.12 7.51 10.24
N ALA A 32 -5.41 7.42 9.11
CA ALA A 32 -4.38 8.38 8.74
C ALA A 32 -4.98 9.63 8.11
N ASP A 33 -5.92 9.47 7.17
CA ASP A 33 -6.52 10.59 6.46
C ASP A 33 -7.96 10.28 6.03
N ARG A 34 -8.74 11.33 5.81
CA ARG A 34 -10.09 11.27 5.25
C ARG A 34 -10.23 12.32 4.16
N LYS A 35 -10.79 11.92 3.02
CA LYS A 35 -11.03 12.83 1.91
C LYS A 35 -12.45 12.65 1.36
N ARG A 36 -13.27 13.68 1.52
CA ARG A 36 -14.59 13.70 0.88
C ARG A 36 -14.46 13.96 -0.62
N LEU A 37 -15.14 13.14 -1.42
CA LEU A 37 -15.17 13.25 -2.87
C LEU A 37 -16.32 14.16 -3.32
N PRO A 38 -16.25 14.73 -4.55
CA PRO A 38 -17.31 15.62 -5.06
C PRO A 38 -18.68 14.97 -5.12
N GLY A 39 -18.78 13.65 -5.29
CA GLY A 39 -20.01 12.88 -5.30
C GLY A 39 -20.66 12.65 -3.94
N GLY A 40 -19.97 13.04 -2.85
CA GLY A 40 -20.45 12.85 -1.48
C GLY A 40 -19.83 11.65 -0.77
N ASP A 41 -19.22 10.74 -1.49
CA ASP A 41 -18.48 9.62 -0.92
C ASP A 41 -17.24 10.10 -0.15
N GLU A 42 -16.73 9.25 0.74
CA GLU A 42 -15.53 9.52 1.51
C GLU A 42 -14.48 8.44 1.30
N LEU A 43 -13.26 8.86 1.00
CA LEU A 43 -12.09 7.99 1.08
C LEU A 43 -11.54 8.02 2.50
N VAL A 44 -11.32 6.84 3.07
CA VAL A 44 -10.67 6.66 4.38
C VAL A 44 -9.36 5.92 4.18
N LYS A 45 -8.27 6.55 4.60
CA LYS A 45 -6.91 5.98 4.54
C LYS A 45 -6.52 5.49 5.92
N TYR A 46 -6.18 4.21 6.01
CA TYR A 46 -5.66 3.58 7.22
C TYR A 46 -4.14 3.45 7.17
N ASP A 47 -3.50 3.67 8.31
CA ASP A 47 -2.11 3.29 8.60
C ASP A 47 -2.17 1.98 9.39
N VAL A 48 -1.79 0.88 8.74
CA VAL A 48 -1.71 -0.47 9.31
C VAL A 48 -0.25 -0.73 9.62
N ARG A 49 0.16 -0.45 10.85
CA ARG A 49 1.56 -0.44 11.27
C ARG A 49 1.94 -1.74 11.96
N PHE A 50 2.79 -2.53 11.34
CA PHE A 50 3.21 -3.84 11.82
C PHE A 50 4.37 -3.77 12.82
N THR A 51 5.37 -2.93 12.52
CA THR A 51 6.61 -2.90 13.30
C THR A 51 6.92 -1.50 13.82
N GLN A 52 7.69 -1.44 14.90
CA GLN A 52 8.05 -0.19 15.55
C GLN A 52 8.92 0.68 14.63
N PRO A 53 8.47 1.89 14.28
CA PRO A 53 9.26 2.81 13.46
C PRO A 53 10.66 3.05 14.02
N ASN A 54 11.65 3.14 13.15
CA ASN A 54 13.07 3.38 13.46
C ASN A 54 13.76 2.30 14.33
N ARG A 55 13.09 1.17 14.60
CA ARG A 55 13.66 0.04 15.36
C ARG A 55 13.63 -1.25 14.55
N GLU A 56 12.53 -1.51 13.88
CA GLU A 56 12.30 -2.76 13.15
C GLU A 56 11.62 -2.47 11.81
N HIS A 57 11.83 -3.35 10.86
CA HIS A 57 11.13 -3.34 9.59
C HIS A 57 10.84 -4.77 9.13
N LEU A 58 9.82 -4.94 8.30
CA LEU A 58 9.51 -6.20 7.65
C LEU A 58 10.52 -6.49 6.54
N GLU A 59 10.83 -7.76 6.31
CA GLU A 59 11.59 -8.19 5.13
C GLU A 59 10.76 -7.92 3.85
N MET A 60 11.41 -7.41 2.78
CA MET A 60 10.72 -7.05 1.53
C MET A 60 9.91 -8.19 0.92
N ARG A 61 10.37 -9.44 1.01
CA ARG A 61 9.62 -10.60 0.50
C ARG A 61 8.34 -10.85 1.31
N ALA A 62 8.36 -10.57 2.62
CA ALA A 62 7.16 -10.60 3.46
C ALA A 62 6.21 -9.46 3.10
N VAL A 63 6.74 -8.23 2.96
CA VAL A 63 5.97 -7.04 2.56
C VAL A 63 5.23 -7.30 1.25
N HIS A 64 5.93 -7.73 0.20
CA HIS A 64 5.38 -7.98 -1.12
C HIS A 64 4.31 -9.11 -1.08
N SER A 65 4.55 -10.15 -0.28
CA SER A 65 3.58 -11.24 -0.13
C SER A 65 2.33 -10.81 0.66
N ILE A 66 2.48 -10.02 1.72
CA ILE A 66 1.34 -9.48 2.48
C ILE A 66 0.51 -8.55 1.59
N GLU A 67 1.15 -7.72 0.76
CA GLU A 67 0.46 -6.87 -0.20
C GLU A 67 -0.44 -7.69 -1.11
N HIS A 68 0.11 -8.69 -1.83
CA HIS A 68 -0.65 -9.54 -2.75
C HIS A 68 -1.78 -10.30 -2.04
N LEU A 69 -1.46 -10.96 -0.91
CA LEU A 69 -2.43 -11.72 -0.13
C LEU A 69 -3.57 -10.84 0.38
N THR A 70 -3.25 -9.68 0.96
CA THR A 70 -4.27 -8.79 1.50
C THR A 70 -5.12 -8.19 0.38
N ALA A 71 -4.47 -7.76 -0.71
CA ALA A 71 -5.17 -7.16 -1.85
C ALA A 71 -6.21 -8.12 -2.45
N GLU A 72 -5.87 -9.39 -2.61
CA GLU A 72 -6.77 -10.41 -3.15
C GLU A 72 -7.82 -10.84 -2.12
N LEU A 73 -7.40 -11.28 -0.94
CA LEU A 73 -8.30 -11.88 0.05
C LEU A 73 -9.29 -10.87 0.64
N MET A 74 -8.90 -9.60 0.83
CA MET A 74 -9.81 -8.58 1.33
C MET A 74 -10.87 -8.22 0.29
N ARG A 75 -10.56 -8.26 -1.01
CA ARG A 75 -11.55 -8.02 -2.08
C ARG A 75 -12.59 -9.15 -2.21
N ASN A 76 -12.30 -10.34 -1.70
CA ASN A 76 -13.30 -11.40 -1.56
C ASN A 76 -14.34 -11.10 -0.46
N ARG A 77 -14.05 -10.13 0.42
CA ARG A 77 -14.89 -9.77 1.58
C ARG A 77 -15.60 -8.43 1.41
N THR A 78 -15.06 -7.53 0.59
CA THR A 78 -15.63 -6.19 0.36
C THR A 78 -15.18 -5.63 -0.99
N ASP A 79 -16.07 -4.90 -1.65
CA ASP A 79 -15.79 -4.08 -2.84
C ASP A 79 -15.31 -2.66 -2.47
N ARG A 80 -15.27 -2.33 -1.17
CA ARG A 80 -14.91 -1.01 -0.67
C ARG A 80 -13.40 -0.83 -0.44
N LEU A 81 -12.56 -1.84 -0.69
CA LEU A 81 -11.11 -1.70 -0.71
C LEU A 81 -10.66 -1.13 -2.05
N ILE A 82 -10.15 0.10 -2.04
CA ILE A 82 -9.59 0.74 -3.24
C ILE A 82 -8.15 0.28 -3.47
N ASP A 83 -7.33 0.34 -2.41
CA ASP A 83 -5.93 -0.05 -2.50
C ASP A 83 -5.38 -0.53 -1.16
N PHE A 84 -4.40 -1.43 -1.22
CA PHE A 84 -3.61 -1.87 -0.08
C PHE A 84 -2.15 -1.96 -0.53
N GLY A 85 -1.35 -1.00 -0.10
CA GLY A 85 0.03 -0.86 -0.56
C GLY A 85 1.03 -0.66 0.57
N PRO A 86 2.29 -1.11 0.39
CA PRO A 86 3.31 -1.03 1.41
C PRO A 86 3.81 0.40 1.63
N MET A 87 4.26 0.68 2.83
CA MET A 87 5.02 1.89 3.13
C MET A 87 6.47 1.70 2.70
N GLY A 88 7.07 2.72 2.10
CA GLY A 88 8.49 2.68 1.69
C GLY A 88 9.47 2.43 2.83
N CYS A 89 9.09 2.69 4.07
CA CYS A 89 9.87 2.39 5.27
C CYS A 89 9.77 0.93 5.73
N GLN A 90 8.96 0.09 5.06
CA GLN A 90 8.75 -1.33 5.37
C GLN A 90 8.21 -1.61 6.78
N THR A 91 7.60 -0.63 7.43
CA THR A 91 7.06 -0.82 8.79
C THR A 91 5.56 -1.11 8.82
N GLY A 92 4.91 -1.12 7.66
CA GLY A 92 3.48 -1.38 7.54
C GLY A 92 2.93 -1.06 6.17
N PHE A 93 1.62 -0.88 6.12
CA PHE A 93 0.86 -0.70 4.88
C PHE A 93 -0.13 0.46 5.01
N TYR A 94 -0.52 1.01 3.87
CA TYR A 94 -1.69 1.85 3.78
C TYR A 94 -2.84 1.06 3.16
N ALA A 95 -4.01 1.11 3.81
CA ALA A 95 -5.26 0.71 3.18
C ALA A 95 -6.06 1.94 2.81
N LEU A 96 -6.48 2.05 1.55
CA LEU A 96 -7.38 3.09 1.07
C LEU A 96 -8.75 2.48 0.82
N THR A 97 -9.77 2.98 1.49
CA THR A 97 -11.11 2.41 1.45
C THR A 97 -12.17 3.45 1.10
N LEU A 98 -13.30 2.99 0.57
CA LEU A 98 -14.47 3.81 0.31
C LEU A 98 -15.40 3.74 1.52
N GLY A 99 -15.36 4.77 2.36
CA GLY A 99 -16.27 4.97 3.50
C GLY A 99 -16.31 3.84 4.54
N LEU A 100 -15.27 2.99 4.65
CA LEU A 100 -15.17 2.03 5.75
C LEU A 100 -14.79 2.76 7.03
N GLU A 101 -15.61 2.67 8.05
CA GLU A 101 -15.31 3.17 9.38
C GLU A 101 -14.46 2.15 10.18
N PRO A 102 -13.71 2.57 11.22
CA PRO A 102 -12.87 1.65 12.00
C PRO A 102 -13.63 0.43 12.52
N ALA A 103 -14.88 0.60 12.97
CA ALA A 103 -15.71 -0.50 13.46
C ALA A 103 -16.03 -1.56 12.38
N GLU A 104 -15.96 -1.20 11.09
CA GLU A 104 -16.12 -2.11 9.95
C GLU A 104 -14.75 -2.61 9.46
N PHE A 105 -13.75 -1.72 9.39
CA PHE A 105 -12.44 -2.02 8.83
C PHE A 105 -11.63 -3.00 9.72
N LEU A 106 -11.62 -2.80 11.04
CA LEU A 106 -10.81 -3.64 11.93
C LEU A 106 -11.23 -5.12 11.90
N PRO A 107 -12.52 -5.50 12.02
CA PRO A 107 -12.94 -6.90 11.87
C PRO A 107 -12.66 -7.45 10.47
N LEU A 108 -12.80 -6.63 9.43
CA LEU A 108 -12.52 -7.02 8.06
C LEU A 108 -11.02 -7.32 7.86
N LEU A 109 -10.14 -6.46 8.38
CA LEU A 109 -8.70 -6.66 8.36
C LEU A 109 -8.33 -7.94 9.12
N GLU A 110 -8.83 -8.11 10.33
CA GLU A 110 -8.59 -9.29 11.16
C GLU A 110 -8.98 -10.59 10.44
N ALA A 111 -10.18 -10.65 9.87
CA ALA A 111 -10.64 -11.80 9.11
C ALA A 111 -9.76 -12.08 7.88
N THR A 112 -9.33 -11.04 7.17
CA THR A 112 -8.42 -11.15 6.02
C THR A 112 -7.06 -11.71 6.45
N LEU A 113 -6.53 -11.23 7.57
CA LEU A 113 -5.25 -11.72 8.10
C LEU A 113 -5.33 -13.19 8.55
N HIS A 114 -6.47 -13.63 9.07
CA HIS A 114 -6.70 -15.06 9.35
C HIS A 114 -6.73 -15.88 8.06
N ASP A 115 -7.32 -15.38 6.97
CA ASP A 115 -7.27 -16.06 5.66
C ASP A 115 -5.83 -16.21 5.16
N ILE A 116 -4.98 -15.18 5.37
CA ILE A 116 -3.54 -15.26 5.03
C ILE A 116 -2.85 -16.41 5.77
N LEU A 117 -3.19 -16.63 7.04
CA LEU A 117 -2.62 -17.76 7.80
C LEU A 117 -3.03 -19.11 7.23
N GLY A 118 -4.18 -19.20 6.59
CA GLY A 118 -4.69 -20.41 5.92
C GLY A 118 -4.25 -20.55 4.45
N ALA A 119 -3.62 -19.52 3.87
CA ALA A 119 -3.22 -19.54 2.47
C ALA A 119 -2.11 -20.58 2.20
N GLY A 120 -2.23 -21.31 1.11
CA GLY A 120 -1.23 -22.27 0.65
C GLY A 120 -0.19 -21.68 -0.31
N GLU A 121 -0.48 -20.53 -0.91
CA GLU A 121 0.38 -19.84 -1.87
C GLU A 121 0.13 -18.33 -1.84
N VAL A 122 1.05 -17.57 -2.43
CA VAL A 122 0.86 -16.12 -2.66
C VAL A 122 0.21 -15.94 -4.02
N PRO A 123 -0.97 -15.29 -4.11
CA PRO A 123 -1.66 -15.10 -5.39
C PRO A 123 -0.81 -14.25 -6.34
N ALA A 124 -0.88 -14.56 -7.63
CA ALA A 124 -0.17 -13.84 -8.70
C ALA A 124 1.37 -13.73 -8.53
N ALA A 125 2.00 -14.58 -7.73
CA ALA A 125 3.45 -14.61 -7.51
C ALA A 125 4.19 -15.25 -8.70
N ASN A 126 4.04 -14.68 -9.89
CA ASN A 126 4.64 -15.17 -11.13
C ASN A 126 5.03 -14.00 -12.06
N GLU A 127 5.83 -14.30 -13.08
CA GLU A 127 6.39 -13.27 -13.98
C GLU A 127 5.34 -12.61 -14.89
N VAL A 128 4.17 -13.23 -15.09
CA VAL A 128 3.11 -12.68 -15.95
C VAL A 128 2.28 -11.63 -15.22
N GLN A 129 1.97 -11.87 -13.95
CA GLN A 129 1.04 -11.07 -13.16
C GLN A 129 1.72 -10.11 -12.18
N CYS A 130 3.02 -10.32 -11.90
CA CYS A 130 3.78 -9.53 -10.95
C CYS A 130 5.07 -8.99 -11.58
N GLY A 131 5.42 -7.74 -11.26
CA GLY A 131 6.65 -7.12 -11.75
C GLY A 131 7.93 -7.79 -11.24
N TRP A 132 7.85 -8.56 -10.14
CA TRP A 132 8.96 -9.36 -9.61
C TRP A 132 8.43 -10.61 -8.90
N GLY A 133 7.92 -11.56 -9.67
CA GLY A 133 7.28 -12.78 -9.18
C GLY A 133 8.14 -13.67 -8.28
N ALA A 134 9.46 -13.58 -8.37
CA ALA A 134 10.38 -14.33 -7.50
C ALA A 134 10.58 -13.68 -6.11
N ASN A 135 10.09 -12.46 -5.87
CA ASN A 135 10.32 -11.71 -4.62
C ASN A 135 9.19 -11.92 -3.61
N HIS A 136 8.81 -13.17 -3.34
CA HIS A 136 7.77 -13.53 -2.39
C HIS A 136 8.27 -14.53 -1.34
N SER A 137 7.64 -14.52 -0.17
CA SER A 137 7.79 -15.50 0.90
C SER A 137 6.48 -15.62 1.68
N LEU A 138 5.72 -16.69 1.43
CA LEU A 138 4.49 -16.99 2.18
C LEU A 138 4.79 -17.20 3.66
N GLU A 139 5.85 -17.93 3.97
CA GLU A 139 6.26 -18.21 5.36
C GLU A 139 6.56 -16.93 6.13
N ALA A 140 7.36 -16.02 5.55
CA ALA A 140 7.70 -14.75 6.19
C ALA A 140 6.46 -13.84 6.33
N ALA A 141 5.56 -13.83 5.34
CA ALA A 141 4.29 -13.12 5.41
C ALA A 141 3.41 -13.64 6.56
N GLN A 142 3.22 -14.97 6.64
CA GLN A 142 2.44 -15.60 7.69
C GLN A 142 3.07 -15.41 9.08
N ALA A 143 4.40 -15.39 9.19
CA ALA A 143 5.08 -15.10 10.45
C ALA A 143 4.80 -13.67 10.93
N ALA A 144 4.93 -12.68 10.04
CA ALA A 144 4.62 -11.28 10.34
C ALA A 144 3.14 -11.09 10.72
N VAL A 145 2.22 -11.72 9.98
CA VAL A 145 0.77 -11.67 10.24
C VAL A 145 0.43 -12.30 11.58
N ARG A 146 1.05 -13.44 11.96
CA ARG A 146 0.86 -14.02 13.31
C ARG A 146 1.26 -13.05 14.41
N GLY A 147 2.41 -12.39 14.26
CA GLY A 147 2.87 -11.40 15.25
C GLY A 147 1.91 -10.21 15.36
N PHE A 148 1.41 -9.71 14.24
CA PHE A 148 0.46 -8.61 14.21
C PHE A 148 -0.89 -8.98 14.84
N LEU A 149 -1.44 -10.16 14.52
CA LEU A 149 -2.68 -10.67 15.13
C LEU A 149 -2.55 -10.96 16.63
N ALA A 150 -1.39 -11.40 17.11
CA ALA A 150 -1.16 -11.64 18.52
C ALA A 150 -1.31 -10.39 19.39
N ALA A 151 -1.15 -9.21 18.80
CA ALA A 151 -1.33 -7.91 19.46
C ALA A 151 -2.66 -7.23 19.09
N ARG A 152 -3.71 -8.01 18.73
CA ARG A 152 -5.00 -7.49 18.25
C ARG A 152 -5.61 -6.44 19.17
N ASP A 153 -5.54 -6.65 20.47
CA ASP A 153 -6.12 -5.76 21.48
C ASP A 153 -5.38 -4.41 21.57
N GLU A 154 -4.17 -4.32 21.02
CA GLU A 154 -3.35 -3.10 21.03
C GLU A 154 -3.55 -2.25 19.79
N TRP A 155 -4.22 -2.73 18.73
CA TRP A 155 -4.29 -2.05 17.42
C TRP A 155 -4.84 -0.63 17.48
N GLU A 156 -5.69 -0.30 18.44
CA GLU A 156 -6.27 1.04 18.59
C GLU A 156 -5.44 1.95 19.51
N VAL A 157 -4.38 1.41 20.14
CA VAL A 157 -3.50 2.16 21.05
C VAL A 157 -2.29 2.68 20.26
N VAL A 158 -2.44 3.82 19.60
CA VAL A 158 -1.37 4.39 18.76
C VAL A 158 -0.27 5.04 19.59
N ILE A 159 -0.64 5.76 20.62
CA ILE A 159 0.28 6.41 21.57
C ILE A 159 -0.13 5.93 22.96
N PRO A 160 0.69 5.15 23.62
CA PRO A 160 0.42 4.76 25.01
C PRO A 160 0.29 6.02 25.87
N ASP A 161 -0.70 6.04 26.75
CA ASP A 161 -0.78 7.07 27.76
C ASP A 161 0.55 7.17 28.48
N ALA A 162 1.13 8.36 28.51
CA ALA A 162 2.28 8.65 29.35
C ALA A 162 1.79 8.62 30.80
N SER A 163 1.75 7.43 31.41
CA SER A 163 1.54 7.32 32.84
C SER A 163 2.62 8.15 33.54
N PRO A 164 2.28 9.06 34.46
CA PRO A 164 3.27 9.83 35.17
C PRO A 164 4.13 8.84 35.98
N GLY A 165 5.33 8.55 35.50
CA GLY A 165 6.25 7.58 36.11
C GLY A 165 6.80 6.50 35.15
N ALA A 166 6.42 6.48 33.89
CA ALA A 166 7.15 5.66 32.91
C ALA A 166 8.61 6.15 32.86
N PRO A 167 9.62 5.24 33.00
CA PRO A 167 11.02 5.65 32.91
C PRO A 167 11.23 6.31 31.55
N GLU A 168 11.83 7.52 31.58
CA GLU A 168 12.32 8.15 30.36
C GLU A 168 13.14 7.10 29.62
N ASN A 169 12.73 6.79 28.39
CA ASN A 169 13.37 5.79 27.56
C ASN A 169 14.86 6.13 27.52
N PRO A 170 15.77 5.31 28.09
CA PRO A 170 17.20 5.63 28.08
C PRO A 170 17.60 5.75 26.63
N GLY A 171 17.96 6.96 26.21
CA GLY A 171 18.32 7.28 24.85
C GLY A 171 19.23 6.20 24.32
N VAL A 172 18.89 5.66 23.14
CA VAL A 172 19.68 4.63 22.46
C VAL A 172 21.14 5.10 22.44
N PRO A 173 22.10 4.38 23.06
CA PRO A 173 23.51 4.73 22.96
C PRO A 173 23.92 4.59 21.49
N GLY A 174 24.13 5.74 20.81
CA GLY A 174 24.86 5.79 19.56
C GLY A 174 24.27 4.95 18.44
N ALA A 175 23.20 5.41 17.80
CA ALA A 175 23.03 5.04 16.40
C ALA A 175 24.36 5.36 15.70
N PRO A 176 24.95 4.44 14.91
CA PRO A 176 26.17 4.74 14.17
C PRO A 176 25.86 5.96 13.30
N LYS A 177 26.60 7.06 13.55
CA LYS A 177 26.55 8.21 12.64
C LYS A 177 26.89 7.66 11.28
N ASN A 178 25.96 7.73 10.36
CA ASN A 178 26.23 7.41 8.97
C ASN A 178 27.53 8.12 8.60
N PRO A 179 28.60 7.43 8.17
CA PRO A 179 29.80 8.10 7.74
C PRO A 179 29.39 9.07 6.66
N ALA A 180 29.77 10.35 6.82
CA ALA A 180 29.56 11.35 5.80
C ALA A 180 30.05 10.74 4.48
N GLY A 181 29.14 10.61 3.51
CA GLY A 181 29.48 10.10 2.20
C GLY A 181 30.67 10.87 1.68
N PRO A 182 31.58 10.26 0.88
CA PRO A 182 32.74 10.94 0.34
C PRO A 182 32.28 12.22 -0.35
N GLY A 183 32.83 13.36 0.11
CA GLY A 183 32.50 14.68 -0.40
C GLY A 183 32.59 14.67 -1.92
N ALA A 184 31.56 15.17 -2.58
CA ALA A 184 31.57 15.36 -4.02
C ALA A 184 32.87 16.08 -4.39
N PRO A 185 33.64 15.62 -5.41
CA PRO A 185 34.85 16.32 -5.84
C PRO A 185 34.43 17.72 -6.31
N GLY A 186 35.14 18.72 -5.78
CA GLY A 186 34.94 20.11 -6.14
C GLY A 186 34.98 20.28 -7.66
N THR A 187 33.96 20.90 -8.23
CA THR A 187 33.92 21.32 -9.63
C THR A 187 35.00 22.37 -9.87
N SER A 188 36.16 21.93 -10.29
CA SER A 188 37.16 22.80 -10.93
C SER A 188 36.54 23.35 -12.20
N GLY A 189 36.56 24.68 -12.35
CA GLY A 189 35.93 25.40 -13.43
C GLY A 189 36.33 24.88 -14.78
N VAL A 190 35.32 24.56 -15.61
CA VAL A 190 35.47 24.40 -17.07
C VAL A 190 35.20 25.76 -17.68
N PRO A 191 36.11 26.31 -18.49
CA PRO A 191 35.86 27.58 -19.23
C PRO A 191 34.73 27.35 -20.22
N ALA A 192 33.81 28.32 -20.29
CA ALA A 192 32.71 28.33 -21.23
C ALA A 192 33.25 28.47 -22.69
N ASP A 193 32.92 27.49 -23.52
CA ASP A 193 33.06 27.59 -24.99
C ASP A 193 31.78 28.17 -25.58
N PRO A 194 31.81 29.35 -26.26
CA PRO A 194 30.63 29.94 -26.86
C PRO A 194 30.53 29.48 -28.33
N GLY A 195 29.88 28.38 -28.62
CA GLY A 195 29.57 28.08 -30.01
C GLY A 195 29.43 26.61 -30.40
N ALA A 196 28.35 25.98 -30.02
CA ALA A 196 27.83 24.87 -30.80
C ALA A 196 26.30 24.70 -30.53
N ARG A 197 25.51 25.30 -31.41
CA ARG A 197 24.08 24.95 -31.53
C ARG A 197 24.00 23.60 -32.22
N THR A 198 23.88 22.52 -31.45
CA THR A 198 23.48 21.23 -31.98
C THR A 198 21.98 21.12 -31.84
N THR A 199 21.27 21.21 -32.96
CA THR A 199 19.84 20.86 -33.01
C THR A 199 19.70 19.36 -32.87
N LEU A 200 19.24 18.91 -31.70
CA LEU A 200 18.82 17.52 -31.51
C LEU A 200 17.47 17.34 -32.22
N SER A 201 17.48 16.68 -33.36
CA SER A 201 16.29 16.16 -34.03
C SER A 201 15.68 15.08 -33.11
N ALA A 202 14.39 15.26 -32.79
CA ALA A 202 13.61 14.26 -32.10
C ALA A 202 13.52 12.96 -32.93
N PRO A 203 13.63 11.78 -32.35
CA PRO A 203 13.38 10.51 -33.05
C PRO A 203 11.91 10.44 -33.43
N SER A 204 11.62 10.11 -34.68
CA SER A 204 10.29 9.84 -35.21
C SER A 204 9.63 8.70 -34.41
N ALA A 205 8.39 8.92 -34.00
CA ALA A 205 7.57 7.90 -33.37
C ALA A 205 7.40 6.68 -34.30
N PRO A 206 7.48 5.46 -33.79
CA PRO A 206 7.13 4.24 -34.56
C PRO A 206 5.64 4.25 -34.84
N GLY A 207 5.29 3.89 -36.10
CA GLY A 207 3.94 3.86 -36.60
C GLY A 207 2.97 3.10 -35.72
N THR A 208 1.78 3.66 -35.56
CA THR A 208 0.62 3.03 -34.95
C THR A 208 0.22 1.79 -35.75
N HIS A 209 0.49 0.59 -35.23
CA HIS A 209 -0.17 -0.62 -35.68
C HIS A 209 -1.63 -0.53 -35.25
N ALA A 210 -2.54 -0.45 -36.22
CA ALA A 210 -3.97 -0.58 -36.00
C ALA A 210 -4.26 -1.97 -35.41
N VAL A 211 -4.79 -1.99 -34.20
CA VAL A 211 -5.35 -3.20 -33.60
C VAL A 211 -6.68 -3.47 -34.32
N PRO A 212 -6.93 -4.66 -34.91
CA PRO A 212 -8.23 -4.98 -35.46
C PRO A 212 -9.26 -5.05 -34.35
N SER A 213 -10.43 -4.42 -34.55
CA SER A 213 -11.59 -4.53 -33.67
C SER A 213 -12.03 -5.99 -33.57
N PRO A 214 -12.45 -6.47 -32.38
CA PRO A 214 -13.05 -7.78 -32.26
C PRO A 214 -14.38 -7.78 -33.03
N GLU A 215 -14.55 -8.78 -33.90
CA GLU A 215 -15.82 -9.06 -34.60
C GLU A 215 -16.90 -9.40 -33.56
N ASP A 216 -18.05 -8.76 -33.67
CA ASP A 216 -19.25 -9.06 -32.89
C ASP A 216 -19.66 -10.53 -33.11
N PRO A 217 -19.99 -11.29 -32.06
CA PRO A 217 -20.53 -12.62 -32.23
C PRO A 217 -21.93 -12.53 -32.86
N ALA A 218 -22.11 -13.30 -33.95
CA ALA A 218 -23.36 -13.41 -34.69
C ALA A 218 -24.53 -13.77 -33.77
N ASP A 219 -25.62 -13.01 -33.91
CA ASP A 219 -26.92 -13.21 -33.29
C ASP A 219 -27.47 -14.63 -33.61
N PRO A 220 -27.84 -15.43 -32.60
CA PRO A 220 -28.48 -16.71 -32.88
C PRO A 220 -29.92 -16.51 -33.39
N ALA A 221 -30.21 -17.04 -34.55
CA ALA A 221 -31.48 -17.00 -35.23
C ALA A 221 -32.67 -17.32 -34.32
N SER A 222 -33.70 -16.45 -34.36
CA SER A 222 -35.01 -16.67 -33.79
C SER A 222 -35.62 -18.02 -34.26
N PRO A 223 -36.27 -18.78 -33.36
CA PRO A 223 -37.02 -19.95 -33.76
C PRO A 223 -38.30 -19.58 -34.53
N ALA A 224 -38.55 -20.25 -35.61
CA ALA A 224 -39.75 -20.13 -36.48
C ALA A 224 -41.03 -20.50 -35.71
N ASP A 225 -42.09 -19.71 -35.92
CA ASP A 225 -43.44 -19.98 -35.49
C ASP A 225 -43.99 -21.29 -36.12
N PRO A 226 -44.68 -22.14 -35.34
CA PRO A 226 -45.36 -23.29 -35.92
C PRO A 226 -46.69 -22.85 -36.52
N GLU A 227 -46.90 -23.25 -37.79
CA GLU A 227 -48.10 -23.11 -38.56
C GLU A 227 -49.34 -23.62 -37.80
N GLN A 228 -50.42 -22.84 -37.88
CA GLN A 228 -51.76 -23.23 -37.50
C GLN A 228 -52.29 -24.26 -38.44
N GLY A 229 -52.45 -25.50 -37.97
CA GLY A 229 -53.14 -26.56 -38.65
C GLY A 229 -54.63 -26.34 -38.59
N ASP A 230 -55.24 -26.43 -39.79
CA ASP A 230 -56.64 -26.39 -40.12
C ASP A 230 -57.45 -27.52 -39.43
N ARG A 231 -58.64 -27.19 -38.99
CA ARG A 231 -59.68 -28.15 -38.55
C ARG A 231 -60.78 -28.28 -39.61
N PRO A 232 -61.28 -29.47 -39.83
CA PRO A 232 -62.63 -29.62 -40.40
C PRO A 232 -63.73 -29.45 -39.35
#